data_fe8107a0070e1a6a217f6061e3ff3b0e
#
_entry.id   fe8107a0070e1a6a217f6061e3ff3b0e
#
_cell.length_a   1.000
_cell.length_b   1.000
_cell.length_c   1.000
_cell.angle_alpha   90.00
_cell.angle_beta   90.00
_cell.angle_gamma   90.00
#
_symmetry.space_group_name_H-M   'P 1'
#
loop_
_entity.id
_entity.type
_entity.pdbx_description
1 polymer ?
#
loop_
_entity_poly.entity_id
_entity_poly.type
_entity_poly.pdbx_seq_one_letter_code
_entity_poly.pdbx_strand_id
1 'polypeptide(L)'
;MSAYAYRDRNRTEVIYASEAMTENIDTLFFCPNKDCNAHLHICAVDGSRKAYFRATHKQFPHIDNCPFASSANHFDSDKFNEEAFSFDDAINNLFLVKKESERNRNQRNIGEHNNGEPNKQPIKTLRQIYSMCKSRPVTDMYAGKKIRDMILDDRSAYYYTKGCFENKIVEA
;
A
#
# COMPACT_ATOMS: atom_id res chain seq x y z
N MET A 1 1.74 0.29 9.97
CA MET A 1 2.71 -0.76 9.57
C MET A 1 3.09 -0.52 8.12
N SER A 2 4.38 -0.56 7.78
CA SER A 2 4.87 -0.33 6.43
C SER A 2 5.74 -1.48 5.94
N ALA A 3 5.70 -1.79 4.64
CA ALA A 3 6.57 -2.78 4.02
C ALA A 3 7.96 -2.21 3.67
N TYR A 4 8.11 -0.90 3.69
CA TYR A 4 9.37 -0.18 3.47
C TYR A 4 9.54 0.98 4.46
N ALA A 5 10.77 1.43 4.63
CA ALA A 5 11.16 2.57 5.46
C ALA A 5 12.36 3.28 4.82
N TYR A 6 12.88 4.27 5.49
CA TYR A 6 14.14 4.93 5.10
C TYR A 6 15.20 4.72 6.18
N ARG A 7 16.45 4.53 5.73
CA ARG A 7 17.62 4.44 6.64
C ARG A 7 17.98 5.77 7.25
N ASP A 8 17.68 6.85 6.55
CA ASP A 8 18.07 8.19 6.91
C ASP A 8 16.86 9.13 7.04
N ARG A 9 17.04 10.17 7.84
CA ARG A 9 16.02 11.20 8.10
C ARG A 9 15.67 12.02 6.85
N ASN A 10 16.61 12.14 5.91
CA ASN A 10 16.42 12.88 4.67
C ASN A 10 15.67 12.06 3.61
N ARG A 11 15.40 10.79 3.90
CA ARG A 11 14.67 9.86 3.02
C ARG A 11 15.34 9.68 1.66
N THR A 12 16.65 9.50 1.67
CA THR A 12 17.45 9.26 0.47
C THR A 12 17.62 7.78 0.19
N GLU A 13 17.69 6.95 1.25
CA GLU A 13 17.94 5.52 1.13
C GLU A 13 16.73 4.70 1.61
N VAL A 14 16.03 4.12 0.64
CA VAL A 14 14.89 3.20 0.89
C VAL A 14 15.40 1.84 1.31
N ILE A 15 14.73 1.20 2.27
CA ILE A 15 14.93 -0.19 2.63
C ILE A 15 13.59 -0.91 2.75
N TYR A 16 13.53 -2.13 2.21
CA TYR A 16 12.37 -3.00 2.34
C TYR A 16 12.46 -3.85 3.61
N ALA A 17 11.30 -4.18 4.17
CA ALA A 17 11.26 -5.00 5.37
C ALA A 17 11.89 -6.39 5.17
N SER A 18 11.81 -6.95 3.95
CA SER A 18 12.47 -8.21 3.59
C SER A 18 13.99 -8.13 3.65
N GLU A 19 14.58 -6.99 3.31
CA GLU A 19 16.02 -6.74 3.35
C GLU A 19 16.46 -6.44 4.78
N ALA A 20 15.65 -5.67 5.52
CA ALA A 20 15.94 -5.28 6.89
C ALA A 20 15.88 -6.43 7.90
N MET A 21 15.38 -7.60 7.51
CA MET A 21 15.37 -8.79 8.39
C MET A 21 16.76 -9.24 8.84
N THR A 22 17.80 -8.92 8.06
CA THR A 22 19.20 -9.25 8.38
C THR A 22 19.88 -8.17 9.24
N GLU A 23 19.23 -7.05 9.44
CA GLU A 23 19.75 -5.95 10.27
C GLU A 23 19.59 -6.24 11.77
N ASN A 24 20.34 -5.48 12.59
CA ASN A 24 20.13 -5.53 14.02
C ASN A 24 18.70 -5.06 14.34
N ILE A 25 18.01 -5.76 15.23
CA ILE A 25 16.64 -5.44 15.65
C ILE A 25 16.52 -4.03 16.25
N ASP A 26 17.60 -3.50 16.80
CA ASP A 26 17.66 -2.15 17.37
C ASP A 26 17.95 -1.08 16.30
N THR A 27 18.13 -1.47 15.04
CA THR A 27 18.38 -0.51 13.96
C THR A 27 17.17 0.41 13.79
N LEU A 28 17.46 1.72 13.74
CA LEU A 28 16.46 2.76 13.61
C LEU A 28 16.19 3.06 12.13
N PHE A 29 14.92 3.11 11.79
CA PHE A 29 14.44 3.51 10.47
C PHE A 29 13.44 4.66 10.59
N PHE A 30 13.17 5.35 9.47
CA PHE A 30 12.33 6.53 9.43
C PHE A 30 11.07 6.30 8.61
N CYS A 31 9.96 6.94 9.05
CA CYS A 31 8.67 6.85 8.38
C CYS A 31 8.75 7.33 6.92
N PRO A 32 8.10 6.65 5.96
CA PRO A 32 8.04 7.10 4.56
C PRO A 32 7.36 8.45 4.35
N ASN A 33 6.45 8.86 5.24
CA ASN A 33 5.85 10.19 5.18
C ASN A 33 6.88 11.24 5.59
N LYS A 34 7.17 12.20 4.69
CA LYS A 34 8.16 13.26 4.89
C LYS A 34 7.88 14.18 6.08
N ASP A 35 6.58 14.37 6.38
CA ASP A 35 6.15 15.23 7.48
C ASP A 35 6.10 14.48 8.83
N CYS A 36 6.36 13.17 8.81
CA CYS A 36 6.29 12.30 9.97
C CYS A 36 7.67 11.90 10.48
N ASN A 37 8.01 12.32 11.70
CA ASN A 37 9.29 12.00 12.33
C ASN A 37 9.25 10.69 13.15
N ALA A 38 8.33 9.79 12.86
CA ALA A 38 8.24 8.52 13.57
C ALA A 38 9.50 7.66 13.36
N HIS A 39 9.97 7.11 14.47
CA HIS A 39 11.06 6.15 14.49
C HIS A 39 10.47 4.74 14.36
N LEU A 40 10.95 4.01 13.36
CA LEU A 40 10.46 2.68 13.04
C LEU A 40 11.51 1.62 13.36
N HIS A 41 11.03 0.44 13.73
CA HIS A 41 11.84 -0.76 13.89
C HIS A 41 11.25 -1.89 13.06
N ILE A 42 12.11 -2.81 12.66
CA ILE A 42 11.69 -4.03 11.96
C ILE A 42 10.98 -4.97 12.93
N CYS A 43 9.88 -5.57 12.48
CA CYS A 43 9.08 -6.52 13.25
C CYS A 43 8.85 -7.78 12.45
N ALA A 44 8.52 -8.89 13.14
CA ALA A 44 8.25 -10.20 12.56
C ALA A 44 9.46 -10.80 11.80
N VAL A 45 10.67 -10.57 12.32
CA VAL A 45 11.92 -11.12 11.78
C VAL A 45 12.06 -12.63 12.00
N ASP A 46 11.24 -13.21 12.87
CA ASP A 46 11.18 -14.65 13.18
C ASP A 46 10.52 -15.49 12.06
N GLY A 47 10.03 -14.86 11.00
CA GLY A 47 9.36 -15.52 9.89
C GLY A 47 7.93 -15.99 10.17
N SER A 48 7.38 -15.73 11.37
CA SER A 48 5.98 -16.06 11.72
C SER A 48 4.97 -15.30 10.88
N ARG A 49 5.37 -14.14 10.35
CA ARG A 49 4.62 -13.27 9.43
C ARG A 49 5.59 -12.60 8.46
N LYS A 50 5.06 -11.95 7.42
CA LYS A 50 5.88 -11.05 6.61
C LYS A 50 6.43 -9.93 7.50
N ALA A 51 7.73 -9.68 7.38
CA ALA A 51 8.38 -8.59 8.09
C ALA A 51 7.75 -7.23 7.72
N TYR A 52 7.69 -6.32 8.66
CA TYR A 52 7.15 -4.98 8.49
C TYR A 52 7.81 -3.98 9.45
N PHE A 53 7.72 -2.70 9.11
CA PHE A 53 8.17 -1.63 9.98
C PHE A 53 7.01 -1.08 10.83
N ARG A 54 7.31 -0.77 12.08
CA ARG A 54 6.36 -0.21 13.05
C ARG A 54 7.04 0.82 13.95
N ALA A 55 6.32 1.89 14.28
CA ALA A 55 6.72 2.81 15.35
C ALA A 55 6.48 2.13 16.71
N THR A 56 7.53 1.82 17.41
CA THR A 56 7.49 1.18 18.74
C THR A 56 7.84 2.14 19.86
N HIS A 57 8.56 3.21 19.55
CA HIS A 57 8.97 4.22 20.53
C HIS A 57 7.85 5.21 20.82
N LYS A 58 7.47 5.32 22.12
CA LYS A 58 6.46 6.28 22.57
C LYS A 58 6.88 7.75 22.38
N GLN A 59 8.19 8.03 22.34
CA GLN A 59 8.72 9.39 22.19
C GLN A 59 8.68 9.90 20.74
N PHE A 60 8.66 9.00 19.76
CA PHE A 60 8.63 9.32 18.34
C PHE A 60 7.52 8.53 17.62
N PRO A 61 6.26 8.74 18.01
CA PRO A 61 5.13 8.11 17.35
C PRO A 61 4.90 8.72 15.96
N HIS A 62 4.06 8.08 15.17
CA HIS A 62 3.52 8.74 14.00
C HIS A 62 2.70 9.97 14.38
N ILE A 63 2.73 10.98 13.52
CA ILE A 63 1.81 12.11 13.62
C ILE A 63 0.37 11.65 13.36
N ASP A 64 -0.59 12.45 13.79
CA ASP A 64 -2.00 12.21 13.51
C ASP A 64 -2.24 12.14 12.00
N ASN A 65 -3.10 11.21 11.59
CA ASN A 65 -3.43 10.96 10.18
C ASN A 65 -2.25 10.50 9.28
N CYS A 66 -1.11 10.10 9.85
CA CYS A 66 -0.05 9.51 9.04
C CYS A 66 -0.55 8.24 8.34
N PRO A 67 -0.46 8.14 7.00
CA PRO A 67 -0.96 6.98 6.27
C PRO A 67 -0.25 5.67 6.62
N PHE A 68 0.92 5.74 7.26
CA PHE A 68 1.71 4.60 7.72
C PHE A 68 1.49 4.24 9.21
N ALA A 69 0.68 5.03 9.92
CA ALA A 69 0.47 4.85 11.36
C ALA A 69 -0.36 3.63 11.72
N SER A 70 -1.37 3.28 10.89
CA SER A 70 -2.35 2.27 11.23
C SER A 70 -2.24 1.00 10.40
N SER A 71 -2.67 -0.13 11.00
CA SER A 71 -2.86 -1.38 10.27
C SER A 71 -3.99 -1.31 9.23
N ALA A 72 -4.88 -0.32 9.33
CA ALA A 72 -5.99 -0.13 8.39
C ALA A 72 -5.52 0.23 6.97
N ASN A 73 -4.32 0.80 6.85
CA ASN A 73 -3.69 1.14 5.56
C ASN A 73 -2.63 0.12 5.13
N HIS A 74 -2.50 -0.99 5.85
CA HIS A 74 -1.57 -2.04 5.47
C HIS A 74 -2.15 -2.82 4.29
N PHE A 75 -1.46 -2.75 3.16
CA PHE A 75 -1.75 -3.57 1.99
C PHE A 75 -1.07 -4.93 2.14
N ASP A 76 -1.87 -5.98 2.18
CA ASP A 76 -1.39 -7.35 2.22
C ASP A 76 -1.39 -7.91 0.79
N SER A 77 -0.21 -7.93 0.16
CA SER A 77 -0.06 -8.38 -1.23
C SER A 77 -0.45 -9.85 -1.45
N ASP A 78 -0.42 -10.68 -0.39
CA ASP A 78 -0.75 -12.10 -0.51
C ASP A 78 -2.22 -12.35 -0.74
N LYS A 79 -3.06 -11.37 -0.41
CA LYS A 79 -4.51 -11.44 -0.62
C LYS A 79 -4.94 -11.09 -2.04
N PHE A 80 -4.02 -10.52 -2.84
CA PHE A 80 -4.37 -9.99 -4.15
C PHE A 80 -3.57 -10.66 -5.27
N ASN A 81 -4.22 -10.81 -6.42
CA ASN A 81 -3.59 -11.26 -7.65
C ASN A 81 -3.14 -10.04 -8.44
N GLU A 82 -1.82 -9.82 -8.50
CA GLU A 82 -1.22 -8.71 -9.24
C GLU A 82 -1.41 -8.85 -10.75
N GLU A 83 -1.25 -10.07 -11.28
CA GLU A 83 -1.36 -10.33 -12.73
C GLU A 83 -2.76 -10.05 -13.29
N ALA A 84 -3.79 -10.21 -12.43
CA ALA A 84 -5.18 -9.95 -12.81
C ALA A 84 -5.61 -8.49 -12.55
N PHE A 85 -4.69 -7.61 -12.15
CA PHE A 85 -4.99 -6.20 -11.89
C PHE A 85 -4.61 -5.33 -13.09
N SER A 86 -5.53 -4.46 -13.50
CA SER A 86 -5.30 -3.36 -14.43
C SER A 86 -5.76 -2.07 -13.78
N PHE A 87 -4.86 -1.10 -13.65
CA PHE A 87 -5.19 0.19 -13.03
C PHE A 87 -6.22 0.95 -13.87
N ASP A 88 -6.02 1.00 -15.18
CA ASP A 88 -6.89 1.76 -16.08
C ASP A 88 -8.30 1.18 -16.12
N ASP A 89 -8.43 -0.15 -16.14
CA ASP A 89 -9.74 -0.82 -16.04
C ASP A 89 -10.40 -0.59 -14.70
N ALA A 90 -9.63 -0.63 -13.61
CA ALA A 90 -10.15 -0.39 -12.28
C ALA A 90 -10.70 1.04 -12.14
N ILE A 91 -9.97 2.05 -12.63
CA ILE A 91 -10.40 3.45 -12.61
C ILE A 91 -11.61 3.65 -13.52
N ASN A 92 -11.61 3.12 -14.75
CA ASN A 92 -12.74 3.22 -15.67
C ASN A 92 -14.01 2.60 -15.07
N ASN A 93 -13.89 1.46 -14.41
CA ASN A 93 -15.02 0.81 -13.75
C ASN A 93 -15.60 1.62 -12.56
N LEU A 94 -14.80 2.51 -11.93
CA LEU A 94 -15.29 3.41 -10.90
C LEU A 94 -16.17 4.53 -11.46
N PHE A 95 -15.92 4.96 -12.71
CA PHE A 95 -16.70 6.00 -13.40
C PHE A 95 -17.93 5.45 -14.13
N LEU A 96 -18.00 4.14 -14.36
CA LEU A 96 -19.21 3.54 -14.92
C LEU A 96 -20.33 3.64 -13.91
N VAL A 97 -21.32 4.48 -14.20
CA VAL A 97 -22.59 4.51 -13.48
C VAL A 97 -23.20 3.11 -13.60
N LYS A 98 -23.20 2.34 -12.51
CA LYS A 98 -23.92 1.07 -12.46
C LYS A 98 -25.39 1.41 -12.70
N LYS A 99 -25.92 1.11 -13.88
CA LYS A 99 -27.38 1.00 -14.05
C LYS A 99 -27.85 0.07 -12.94
N GLU A 100 -28.74 0.54 -12.12
CA GLU A 100 -29.36 -0.28 -11.06
C GLU A 100 -29.97 -1.52 -11.71
N SER A 101 -29.23 -2.61 -11.72
CA SER A 101 -29.81 -3.92 -11.95
C SER A 101 -30.57 -4.22 -10.67
N GLU A 102 -31.88 -4.38 -10.78
CA GLU A 102 -32.75 -4.86 -9.71
C GLU A 102 -32.08 -6.07 -9.06
N ARG A 103 -31.56 -5.85 -7.87
CA ARG A 103 -30.91 -6.90 -7.09
C ARG A 103 -31.99 -7.88 -6.62
N ASN A 104 -32.12 -8.97 -7.34
CA ASN A 104 -32.80 -10.16 -6.83
C ASN A 104 -32.07 -10.60 -5.53
N ARG A 105 -32.68 -10.30 -4.38
CA ARG A 105 -32.10 -10.46 -3.03
C ARG A 105 -32.08 -11.94 -2.54
N ASN A 106 -32.25 -12.90 -3.41
CA ASN A 106 -32.34 -14.30 -3.04
C ASN A 106 -31.27 -15.17 -3.72
N GLN A 107 -30.02 -14.99 -3.29
CA GLN A 107 -29.06 -16.12 -3.32
C GLN A 107 -27.96 -15.84 -2.28
N ARG A 108 -28.20 -16.30 -1.06
CA ARG A 108 -27.14 -16.62 -0.12
C ARG A 108 -26.45 -17.88 -0.66
N ASN A 109 -25.40 -17.70 -1.45
CA ASN A 109 -24.49 -18.79 -1.73
C ASN A 109 -23.76 -19.12 -0.42
N ILE A 110 -24.18 -20.23 0.19
CA ILE A 110 -23.42 -20.93 1.22
C ILE A 110 -22.12 -21.34 0.55
N GLY A 111 -21.02 -20.69 0.91
CA GLY A 111 -19.71 -21.01 0.36
C GLY A 111 -19.31 -22.43 0.78
N GLU A 112 -19.14 -23.30 -0.17
CA GLU A 112 -18.41 -24.53 0.01
C GLU A 112 -17.00 -24.19 0.49
N HIS A 113 -16.63 -24.69 1.66
CA HIS A 113 -15.25 -24.72 2.14
C HIS A 113 -14.43 -25.65 1.25
N ASN A 114 -13.93 -25.12 0.14
CA ASN A 114 -12.84 -25.77 -0.57
C ASN A 114 -11.55 -25.54 0.22
N ASN A 115 -10.95 -26.61 0.70
CA ASN A 115 -9.58 -26.68 1.24
C ASN A 115 -8.57 -26.49 0.08
N GLY A 116 -8.63 -25.35 -0.63
CA GLY A 116 -7.70 -24.93 -1.66
C GLY A 116 -7.00 -23.66 -1.23
N GLU A 117 -5.82 -23.40 -1.79
CA GLU A 117 -5.07 -22.16 -1.62
C GLU A 117 -5.99 -20.94 -1.72
N PRO A 118 -5.82 -19.90 -0.88
CA PRO A 118 -6.71 -18.75 -0.89
C PRO A 118 -6.73 -18.13 -2.29
N ASN A 119 -7.88 -18.19 -2.94
CA ASN A 119 -8.07 -17.68 -4.29
C ASN A 119 -7.83 -16.16 -4.28
N LYS A 120 -6.64 -15.75 -4.72
CA LYS A 120 -6.23 -14.35 -4.76
C LYS A 120 -7.10 -13.60 -5.77
N GLN A 121 -7.78 -12.56 -5.30
CA GLN A 121 -8.62 -11.73 -6.15
C GLN A 121 -7.90 -10.46 -6.60
N PRO A 122 -8.20 -9.90 -7.78
CA PRO A 122 -7.65 -8.62 -8.18
C PRO A 122 -8.16 -7.48 -7.26
N ILE A 123 -7.38 -6.42 -7.16
CA ILE A 123 -7.80 -5.19 -6.48
C ILE A 123 -9.00 -4.59 -7.25
N LYS A 124 -10.06 -4.22 -6.53
CA LYS A 124 -11.33 -3.76 -7.15
C LYS A 124 -11.81 -2.41 -6.64
N THR A 125 -11.30 -1.93 -5.51
CA THR A 125 -11.80 -0.70 -4.88
C THR A 125 -10.74 0.38 -4.85
N LEU A 126 -11.18 1.64 -4.92
CA LEU A 126 -10.29 2.81 -4.79
C LEU A 126 -9.44 2.75 -3.50
N ARG A 127 -10.04 2.35 -2.39
CA ARG A 127 -9.34 2.21 -1.11
C ARG A 127 -8.23 1.17 -1.17
N GLN A 128 -8.47 0.03 -1.84
CA GLN A 128 -7.45 -1.01 -2.00
C GLN A 128 -6.31 -0.52 -2.90
N ILE A 129 -6.63 0.19 -4.01
CA ILE A 129 -5.62 0.78 -4.91
C ILE A 129 -4.80 1.81 -4.14
N TYR A 130 -5.45 2.71 -3.40
CA TYR A 130 -4.77 3.70 -2.57
C TYR A 130 -3.83 3.04 -1.56
N SER A 131 -4.31 2.04 -0.81
CA SER A 131 -3.50 1.31 0.18
C SER A 131 -2.31 0.59 -0.47
N MET A 132 -2.48 0.02 -1.65
CA MET A 132 -1.41 -0.59 -2.43
C MET A 132 -0.36 0.46 -2.83
N CYS A 133 -0.78 1.61 -3.39
CA CYS A 133 0.13 2.70 -3.77
C CYS A 133 0.90 3.25 -2.56
N LYS A 134 0.24 3.39 -1.40
CA LYS A 134 0.91 3.88 -0.17
C LYS A 134 1.84 2.84 0.45
N SER A 135 1.66 1.56 0.18
CA SER A 135 2.52 0.48 0.69
C SER A 135 3.85 0.32 -0.06
N ARG A 136 4.02 1.00 -1.21
CA ARG A 136 5.19 0.87 -2.09
C ARG A 136 5.84 2.23 -2.36
N PRO A 137 7.16 2.29 -2.61
CA PRO A 137 7.82 3.47 -3.15
C PRO A 137 7.21 3.89 -4.49
N VAL A 138 7.23 5.19 -4.78
CA VAL A 138 6.66 5.73 -6.02
C VAL A 138 7.39 5.30 -7.29
N THR A 139 8.63 4.83 -7.14
CA THR A 139 9.47 4.30 -8.23
C THR A 139 9.16 2.86 -8.58
N ASP A 140 8.50 2.12 -7.69
CA ASP A 140 8.15 0.72 -7.88
C ASP A 140 7.09 0.54 -8.96
N MET A 141 6.96 -0.72 -9.39
CA MET A 141 5.93 -1.15 -10.34
C MET A 141 4.92 -2.08 -9.65
N TYR A 142 3.68 -2.01 -10.09
CA TYR A 142 2.64 -2.96 -9.77
C TYR A 142 1.79 -3.22 -11.01
N ALA A 143 1.63 -4.47 -11.41
CA ALA A 143 0.93 -4.85 -12.63
C ALA A 143 1.40 -4.07 -13.87
N GLY A 144 2.70 -3.88 -14.03
CA GLY A 144 3.31 -3.22 -15.19
C GLY A 144 3.23 -1.68 -15.19
N LYS A 145 2.60 -1.04 -14.18
CA LYS A 145 2.50 0.42 -14.08
C LYS A 145 3.27 0.93 -12.86
N LYS A 146 4.00 2.05 -12.98
CA LYS A 146 4.73 2.65 -11.86
C LYS A 146 3.74 3.24 -10.86
N ILE A 147 4.06 3.14 -9.57
CA ILE A 147 3.21 3.69 -8.50
C ILE A 147 2.96 5.19 -8.69
N ARG A 148 4.00 5.96 -9.07
CA ARG A 148 3.85 7.40 -9.37
C ARG A 148 2.84 7.69 -10.49
N ASP A 149 2.63 6.74 -11.42
CA ASP A 149 1.69 6.90 -12.52
C ASP A 149 0.26 6.52 -12.13
N MET A 150 0.05 5.96 -10.94
CA MET A 150 -1.25 5.64 -10.37
C MET A 150 -1.73 6.65 -9.33
N ILE A 151 -0.79 7.24 -8.53
CA ILE A 151 -1.12 8.18 -7.46
C ILE A 151 -0.31 9.47 -7.59
N LEU A 152 -1.01 10.60 -7.37
CA LEU A 152 -0.41 11.91 -7.22
C LEU A 152 -0.51 12.32 -5.75
N ASP A 153 0.60 12.26 -5.05
CA ASP A 153 0.73 12.62 -3.65
C ASP A 153 2.04 13.41 -3.44
N ASP A 154 2.38 13.75 -2.19
CA ASP A 154 3.58 14.47 -1.83
C ASP A 154 4.89 13.80 -2.30
N ARG A 155 4.88 12.46 -2.45
CA ARG A 155 6.03 11.66 -2.89
C ARG A 155 6.22 11.68 -4.42
N SER A 156 5.15 11.94 -5.18
CA SER A 156 5.13 11.84 -6.64
C SER A 156 4.94 13.19 -7.35
N ALA A 157 4.47 14.22 -6.66
CA ALA A 157 4.12 15.52 -7.24
C ALA A 157 5.25 16.16 -8.06
N TYR A 158 6.50 16.02 -7.65
CA TYR A 158 7.64 16.61 -8.35
C TYR A 158 7.93 16.01 -9.74
N TYR A 159 7.41 14.82 -10.04
CA TYR A 159 7.53 14.24 -11.38
C TYR A 159 6.59 14.93 -12.40
N TYR A 160 5.60 15.68 -11.93
CA TYR A 160 4.51 16.22 -12.77
C TYR A 160 4.49 17.75 -12.82
N THR A 161 5.66 18.39 -12.81
CA THR A 161 5.80 19.86 -12.86
C THR A 161 5.18 20.50 -14.10
N LYS A 162 5.03 19.74 -15.20
CA LYS A 162 4.39 20.18 -16.47
C LYS A 162 2.91 19.78 -16.59
N GLY A 163 2.32 19.27 -15.52
CA GLY A 163 0.94 18.80 -15.49
C GLY A 163 0.81 17.27 -15.53
N CYS A 164 -0.39 16.80 -15.26
CA CYS A 164 -0.76 15.39 -15.24
C CYS A 164 -1.84 15.15 -16.29
N PHE A 165 -1.56 14.31 -17.28
CA PHE A 165 -2.43 14.09 -18.44
C PHE A 165 -3.17 12.75 -18.41
N GLU A 166 -2.91 11.90 -17.43
CA GLU A 166 -3.54 10.59 -17.27
C GLU A 166 -4.40 10.53 -16.02
N ASN A 167 -5.30 9.54 -15.98
CA ASN A 167 -6.10 9.28 -14.78
C ASN A 167 -5.19 8.86 -13.62
N LYS A 168 -5.35 9.55 -12.48
CA LYS A 168 -4.61 9.25 -11.25
C LYS A 168 -5.51 9.40 -10.03
N ILE A 169 -5.13 8.72 -8.96
CA ILE A 169 -5.67 9.01 -7.64
C ILE A 169 -4.93 10.22 -7.11
N VAL A 170 -5.64 11.30 -6.80
CA VAL A 170 -5.06 12.52 -6.21
C VAL A 170 -5.35 12.51 -4.73
N GLU A 171 -4.28 12.63 -3.93
CA GLU A 171 -4.38 12.84 -2.49
C GLU A 171 -4.40 14.36 -2.25
N ALA A 172 -5.50 14.85 -1.67
CA ALA A 172 -5.71 16.26 -1.34
C ALA A 172 -5.61 16.50 0.17
#